data_d1acb99418634fb505fbf4c972a0d8a6
#
_entry.id   d1acb99418634fb505fbf4c972a0d8a6
#
_cell.length_a   1.000
_cell.length_b   1.000
_cell.length_c   1.000
_cell.angle_alpha   90.00
_cell.angle_beta   90.00
_cell.angle_gamma   90.00
#
_symmetry.space_group_name_H-M   'P 1'
#
loop_
_entity.id
_entity.type
_entity.pdbx_description
1 polymer ?
#
loop_
_entity_poly.entity_id
_entity_poly.type
_entity_poly.pdbx_seq_one_letter_code
_entity_poly.pdbx_strand_id
1 'polypeptide(L)'
;MILCQISDTHIKAGRKKAYGIVDTAGMLEHCVQHVLALPQRPDAVIVTGDLVDWGRPDEYALLRELLQPLFDALPVYLMPGNHDDRDNLRECFPEHGYLRQWAPFVQYAIDDHALRIVALDTLIPMQGGGHLCAQRLDWLDRTLASVPDKPTVVALHHPPFVTGIGHMDRIALSGADGLAQVIARHPQVERVIAGHLHRPITVRFAGTLASTCPSPAHQVALDIALDAADNYILEPPGFQLHWWNGAALVTHTAVVGNFAGPYPFRVGGKLID
;
A
#
# COMPACT_ATOMS: atom_id res chain seq x y z
N MET A 1 5.44 16.14 -6.14
CA MET A 1 5.93 14.80 -5.76
C MET A 1 4.88 13.76 -6.12
N ILE A 2 5.31 12.64 -6.70
CA ILE A 2 4.44 11.50 -7.01
C ILE A 2 4.92 10.31 -6.15
N LEU A 3 4.07 9.84 -5.23
CA LEU A 3 4.27 8.60 -4.48
C LEU A 3 3.46 7.48 -5.16
N CYS A 4 4.13 6.43 -5.60
CA CYS A 4 3.47 5.23 -6.10
C CYS A 4 3.17 4.28 -4.93
N GLN A 5 1.94 3.82 -4.80
CA GLN A 5 1.55 2.79 -3.85
C GLN A 5 1.29 1.48 -4.61
N ILE A 6 2.03 0.44 -4.26
CA ILE A 6 1.77 -0.96 -4.58
C ILE A 6 1.34 -1.66 -3.29
N SER A 7 0.51 -2.69 -3.34
CA SER A 7 0.05 -3.39 -2.15
C SER A 7 -0.29 -4.85 -2.45
N ASP A 8 -0.22 -5.71 -1.44
CA ASP A 8 -0.78 -7.06 -1.50
C ASP A 8 -0.19 -7.88 -2.65
N THR A 9 1.14 -7.98 -2.68
CA THR A 9 1.88 -8.68 -3.75
C THR A 9 1.87 -10.20 -3.59
N HIS A 10 1.69 -10.73 -2.38
CA HIS A 10 1.54 -12.15 -2.04
C HIS A 10 2.53 -13.08 -2.76
N ILE A 11 3.81 -12.73 -2.71
CA ILE A 11 4.84 -13.52 -3.39
C ILE A 11 5.03 -14.87 -2.68
N LYS A 12 5.02 -15.95 -3.47
CA LYS A 12 5.23 -17.34 -3.00
C LYS A 12 6.58 -17.86 -3.45
N ALA A 13 7.23 -18.61 -2.56
CA ALA A 13 8.50 -19.26 -2.82
C ALA A 13 8.49 -20.08 -4.13
N GLY A 14 9.59 -19.98 -4.89
CA GLY A 14 9.78 -20.72 -6.13
C GLY A 14 8.76 -20.39 -7.22
N ARG A 15 8.21 -19.17 -7.22
CA ARG A 15 7.18 -18.68 -8.18
C ARG A 15 5.93 -19.57 -8.23
N LYS A 16 5.57 -20.18 -7.10
CA LYS A 16 4.33 -20.95 -7.00
C LYS A 16 3.13 -20.01 -7.14
N LYS A 17 2.09 -20.48 -7.80
CA LYS A 17 0.86 -19.71 -7.95
C LYS A 17 0.08 -19.66 -6.63
N ALA A 18 -0.40 -18.48 -6.25
CA ALA A 18 -1.36 -18.34 -5.17
C ALA A 18 -2.70 -18.99 -5.58
N TYR A 19 -3.32 -19.67 -4.62
CA TYR A 19 -4.58 -20.42 -4.84
C TYR A 19 -4.53 -21.39 -6.06
N GLY A 20 -3.34 -21.84 -6.45
CA GLY A 20 -3.13 -22.75 -7.58
C GLY A 20 -3.22 -22.13 -8.98
N ILE A 21 -3.71 -20.90 -9.13
CA ILE A 21 -3.96 -20.26 -10.44
C ILE A 21 -3.33 -18.87 -10.61
N VAL A 22 -3.17 -18.08 -9.53
CA VAL A 22 -2.73 -16.69 -9.61
C VAL A 22 -1.22 -16.61 -9.66
N ASP A 23 -0.65 -16.19 -10.78
CA ASP A 23 0.80 -15.96 -10.95
C ASP A 23 1.22 -14.60 -10.37
N THR A 24 1.26 -14.52 -9.04
CA THR A 24 1.58 -13.27 -8.34
C THR A 24 2.97 -12.74 -8.68
N ALA A 25 3.95 -13.61 -8.92
CA ALA A 25 5.30 -13.21 -9.31
C ALA A 25 5.33 -12.55 -10.70
N GLY A 26 4.75 -13.20 -11.73
CA GLY A 26 4.68 -12.64 -13.07
C GLY A 26 3.82 -11.36 -13.11
N MET A 27 2.75 -11.29 -12.32
CA MET A 27 1.91 -10.10 -12.24
C MET A 27 2.65 -8.93 -11.55
N LEU A 28 3.46 -9.17 -10.53
CA LEU A 28 4.32 -8.15 -9.93
C LEU A 28 5.39 -7.66 -10.92
N GLU A 29 6.03 -8.56 -11.69
CA GLU A 29 6.97 -8.17 -12.74
C GLU A 29 6.33 -7.20 -13.75
N HIS A 30 5.12 -7.51 -14.21
CA HIS A 30 4.38 -6.61 -15.11
C HIS A 30 4.05 -5.28 -14.45
N CYS A 31 3.68 -5.26 -13.16
CA CYS A 31 3.44 -4.03 -12.41
C CYS A 31 4.72 -3.18 -12.31
N VAL A 32 5.85 -3.78 -11.96
CA VAL A 32 7.16 -3.12 -11.88
C VAL A 32 7.53 -2.49 -13.23
N GLN A 33 7.41 -3.26 -14.31
CA GLN A 33 7.66 -2.75 -15.67
C GLN A 33 6.73 -1.59 -16.02
N HIS A 34 5.45 -1.68 -15.67
CA HIS A 34 4.48 -0.63 -15.92
C HIS A 34 4.81 0.67 -15.16
N VAL A 35 5.18 0.56 -13.88
CA VAL A 35 5.59 1.71 -13.06
C VAL A 35 6.84 2.39 -13.65
N LEU A 36 7.83 1.61 -14.08
CA LEU A 36 9.06 2.12 -14.70
C LEU A 36 8.84 2.76 -16.07
N ALA A 37 7.81 2.31 -16.80
CA ALA A 37 7.44 2.82 -18.13
C ALA A 37 6.51 4.05 -18.09
N LEU A 38 6.09 4.51 -16.91
CA LEU A 38 5.23 5.69 -16.80
C LEU A 38 5.90 6.92 -17.43
N PRO A 39 5.17 7.76 -18.18
CA PRO A 39 5.69 8.99 -18.78
C PRO A 39 6.28 9.93 -17.72
N GLN A 40 5.65 10.00 -16.55
CA GLN A 40 6.19 10.67 -15.38
C GLN A 40 6.55 9.60 -14.31
N ARG A 41 7.84 9.41 -14.12
CA ARG A 41 8.36 8.48 -13.11
C ARG A 41 7.96 8.96 -11.71
N PRO A 42 7.48 8.09 -10.81
CA PRO A 42 7.29 8.42 -9.40
C PRO A 42 8.59 8.87 -8.74
N ASP A 43 8.49 9.71 -7.72
CA ASP A 43 9.64 10.11 -6.88
C ASP A 43 10.00 9.04 -5.84
N ALA A 44 9.02 8.21 -5.45
CA ALA A 44 9.19 7.08 -4.55
C ALA A 44 8.09 6.05 -4.74
N VAL A 45 8.34 4.81 -4.29
CA VAL A 45 7.34 3.74 -4.16
C VAL A 45 7.19 3.37 -2.69
N ILE A 46 5.96 3.10 -2.25
CA ILE A 46 5.66 2.40 -1.00
C ILE A 46 4.90 1.11 -1.31
N VAL A 47 5.30 0.00 -0.66
CA VAL A 47 4.58 -1.28 -0.75
C VAL A 47 3.89 -1.51 0.59
N THR A 48 2.55 -1.43 0.60
CA THR A 48 1.73 -1.33 1.81
C THR A 48 1.29 -2.68 2.38
N GLY A 49 2.24 -3.60 2.53
CA GLY A 49 2.06 -4.87 3.22
C GLY A 49 1.56 -6.02 2.35
N ASP A 50 1.44 -7.20 2.96
CA ASP A 50 1.23 -8.49 2.32
C ASP A 50 2.21 -8.67 1.15
N LEU A 51 3.47 -8.43 1.49
CA LEU A 51 4.60 -8.49 0.57
C LEU A 51 4.77 -9.91 0.03
N VAL A 52 4.64 -10.88 0.94
CA VAL A 52 4.76 -12.32 0.67
C VAL A 52 3.56 -13.07 1.25
N ASP A 53 3.44 -14.37 0.96
CA ASP A 53 2.23 -15.14 1.32
C ASP A 53 2.33 -15.82 2.70
N TRP A 54 3.54 -16.13 3.18
CA TRP A 54 3.80 -16.84 4.45
C TRP A 54 4.89 -16.23 5.31
N GLY A 55 5.42 -15.08 4.97
CA GLY A 55 6.49 -14.41 5.72
C GLY A 55 7.82 -15.15 5.71
N ARG A 56 8.10 -16.03 4.74
CA ARG A 56 9.29 -16.89 4.71
C ARG A 56 10.48 -16.21 4.05
N PRO A 57 11.73 -16.53 4.49
CA PRO A 57 12.92 -15.93 3.90
C PRO A 57 13.06 -16.16 2.39
N ASP A 58 12.68 -17.33 1.88
CA ASP A 58 12.75 -17.67 0.44
C ASP A 58 11.70 -16.88 -0.40
N GLU A 59 10.56 -16.52 0.20
CA GLU A 59 9.58 -15.64 -0.42
C GLU A 59 10.08 -14.19 -0.49
N TYR A 60 10.69 -13.67 0.59
CA TYR A 60 11.32 -12.35 0.59
C TYR A 60 12.53 -12.26 -0.34
N ALA A 61 13.31 -13.33 -0.48
CA ALA A 61 14.41 -13.38 -1.44
C ALA A 61 13.88 -13.22 -2.88
N LEU A 62 12.80 -13.91 -3.23
CA LEU A 62 12.16 -13.76 -4.53
C LEU A 62 11.52 -12.36 -4.69
N LEU A 63 10.84 -11.84 -3.66
CA LEU A 63 10.29 -10.48 -3.69
C LEU A 63 11.38 -9.45 -3.98
N ARG A 64 12.55 -9.58 -3.32
CA ARG A 64 13.70 -8.71 -3.54
C ARG A 64 14.17 -8.74 -4.99
N GLU A 65 14.28 -9.93 -5.58
CA GLU A 65 14.62 -10.10 -7.01
C GLU A 65 13.61 -9.38 -7.91
N LEU A 66 12.30 -9.58 -7.66
CA LEU A 66 11.22 -8.98 -8.46
C LEU A 66 11.16 -7.45 -8.34
N LEU A 67 11.49 -6.89 -7.16
CA LEU A 67 11.50 -5.45 -6.93
C LEU A 67 12.85 -4.79 -7.29
N GLN A 68 13.91 -5.56 -7.60
CA GLN A 68 15.23 -5.04 -7.88
C GLN A 68 15.24 -3.91 -8.92
N PRO A 69 14.50 -4.00 -10.05
CA PRO A 69 14.46 -2.91 -11.03
C PRO A 69 13.87 -1.59 -10.47
N LEU A 70 12.98 -1.66 -9.48
CA LEU A 70 12.50 -0.46 -8.77
C LEU A 70 13.55 0.05 -7.80
N PHE A 71 14.22 -0.80 -7.01
CA PHE A 71 15.30 -0.41 -6.09
C PHE A 71 16.45 0.28 -6.82
N ASP A 72 16.78 -0.16 -8.04
CA ASP A 72 17.82 0.44 -8.86
C ASP A 72 17.42 1.82 -9.41
N ALA A 73 16.13 2.11 -9.52
CA ALA A 73 15.62 3.29 -10.21
C ALA A 73 15.19 4.42 -9.27
N LEU A 74 14.69 4.10 -8.07
CA LEU A 74 14.08 5.07 -7.14
C LEU A 74 13.97 4.50 -5.71
N PRO A 75 13.75 5.36 -4.69
CA PRO A 75 13.48 4.93 -3.33
C PRO A 75 12.22 4.05 -3.25
N VAL A 76 12.36 2.87 -2.62
CA VAL A 76 11.24 1.95 -2.36
C VAL A 76 11.16 1.69 -0.86
N TYR A 77 9.99 1.88 -0.28
CA TYR A 77 9.71 1.70 1.14
C TYR A 77 8.78 0.50 1.33
N LEU A 78 9.18 -0.43 2.20
CA LEU A 78 8.43 -1.64 2.50
C LEU A 78 7.82 -1.53 3.90
N MET A 79 6.64 -2.09 4.07
CA MET A 79 6.03 -2.25 5.39
C MET A 79 5.28 -3.60 5.46
N PRO A 80 5.10 -4.20 6.66
CA PRO A 80 4.46 -5.49 6.77
C PRO A 80 2.93 -5.40 6.72
N GLY A 81 2.29 -6.43 6.11
CA GLY A 81 0.89 -6.78 6.28
C GLY A 81 0.72 -8.00 7.20
N ASN A 82 -0.46 -8.61 7.20
CA ASN A 82 -0.75 -9.75 8.06
C ASN A 82 -0.11 -11.07 7.59
N HIS A 83 0.26 -11.19 6.33
CA HIS A 83 0.99 -12.34 5.78
C HIS A 83 2.50 -12.27 6.01
N ASP A 84 3.01 -11.13 6.46
CA ASP A 84 4.43 -10.87 6.62
C ASP A 84 4.98 -11.29 7.98
N ASP A 85 6.30 -11.48 8.06
CA ASP A 85 7.06 -11.64 9.29
C ASP A 85 8.08 -10.50 9.46
N ARG A 86 8.05 -9.81 10.62
CA ARG A 86 8.90 -8.63 10.86
C ARG A 86 10.39 -8.92 10.83
N ASP A 87 10.77 -10.06 11.41
CA ASP A 87 12.19 -10.37 11.59
C ASP A 87 12.77 -10.88 10.27
N ASN A 88 12.06 -11.75 9.56
CA ASN A 88 12.46 -12.19 8.22
C ASN A 88 12.50 -11.02 7.22
N LEU A 89 11.54 -10.08 7.29
CA LEU A 89 11.55 -8.86 6.47
C LEU A 89 12.82 -8.03 6.73
N ARG A 90 13.18 -7.80 8.01
CA ARG A 90 14.40 -7.07 8.37
C ARG A 90 15.68 -7.78 7.96
N GLU A 91 15.70 -9.11 8.08
CA GLU A 91 16.87 -9.92 7.72
C GLU A 91 17.10 -9.97 6.21
N CYS A 92 16.02 -10.06 5.42
CA CYS A 92 16.12 -10.12 3.97
C CYS A 92 16.40 -8.75 3.31
N PHE A 93 16.15 -7.64 4.03
CA PHE A 93 16.41 -6.27 3.55
C PHE A 93 17.30 -5.49 4.54
N PRO A 94 18.55 -5.94 4.78
CA PRO A 94 19.44 -5.35 5.77
C PRO A 94 19.87 -3.91 5.44
N GLU A 95 19.90 -3.53 4.16
CA GLU A 95 20.23 -2.18 3.67
C GLU A 95 19.12 -1.17 3.94
N HIS A 96 17.88 -1.62 4.16
CA HIS A 96 16.73 -0.75 4.46
C HIS A 96 16.68 -0.43 5.97
N GLY A 97 17.60 0.42 6.45
CA GLY A 97 17.73 0.80 7.86
C GLY A 97 16.44 1.31 8.51
N TYR A 98 15.53 1.88 7.72
CA TYR A 98 14.24 2.38 8.20
C TYR A 98 13.36 1.26 8.81
N LEU A 99 13.50 0.00 8.39
CA LEU A 99 12.77 -1.14 8.94
C LEU A 99 13.11 -1.43 10.42
N ARG A 100 14.20 -0.83 10.94
CA ARG A 100 14.70 -1.02 12.30
C ARG A 100 14.60 0.22 13.18
N GLN A 101 14.04 1.33 12.66
CA GLN A 101 13.97 2.59 13.39
C GLN A 101 13.22 2.47 14.72
N TRP A 102 12.24 1.58 14.80
CA TRP A 102 11.39 1.48 15.99
C TRP A 102 10.98 0.03 16.34
N ALA A 103 11.96 -0.79 16.74
CA ALA A 103 11.70 -2.15 17.22
C ALA A 103 10.82 -2.16 18.50
N PRO A 104 9.95 -3.17 18.70
CA PRO A 104 9.84 -4.39 17.89
C PRO A 104 8.99 -4.21 16.60
N PHE A 105 8.30 -3.09 16.45
CA PHE A 105 7.44 -2.84 15.30
C PHE A 105 8.23 -2.34 14.09
N VAL A 106 7.70 -2.60 12.89
CA VAL A 106 8.22 -2.02 11.64
C VAL A 106 7.41 -0.78 11.32
N GLN A 107 7.71 0.31 12.00
CA GLN A 107 7.14 1.63 11.72
C GLN A 107 8.23 2.69 11.68
N TYR A 108 8.05 3.68 10.80
CA TYR A 108 9.08 4.65 10.47
C TYR A 108 8.49 5.92 9.86
N ALA A 109 9.30 6.98 9.83
CA ALA A 109 9.01 8.20 9.10
C ALA A 109 10.11 8.49 8.06
N ILE A 110 9.72 8.95 6.89
CA ILE A 110 10.59 9.39 5.80
C ILE A 110 10.31 10.87 5.56
N ASP A 111 11.33 11.67 5.81
CA ASP A 111 11.25 13.13 5.75
C ASP A 111 11.90 13.76 4.51
N ASP A 112 12.58 12.98 3.67
CA ASP A 112 13.42 13.47 2.57
C ASP A 112 12.64 13.95 1.34
N HIS A 113 11.31 13.78 1.34
CA HIS A 113 10.44 14.17 0.23
C HIS A 113 9.60 15.41 0.54
N ALA A 114 9.01 16.03 -0.47
CA ALA A 114 8.04 17.13 -0.31
C ALA A 114 6.75 16.69 0.41
N LEU A 115 6.38 15.42 0.27
CA LEU A 115 5.33 14.75 1.01
C LEU A 115 5.99 13.79 2.01
N ARG A 116 5.74 13.97 3.30
CA ARG A 116 6.23 13.09 4.36
C ARG A 116 5.49 11.75 4.31
N ILE A 117 6.21 10.64 4.52
CA ILE A 117 5.63 9.30 4.60
C ILE A 117 5.81 8.78 6.02
N VAL A 118 4.72 8.43 6.68
CA VAL A 118 4.73 7.80 8.01
C VAL A 118 4.10 6.42 7.89
N ALA A 119 4.89 5.37 8.00
CA ALA A 119 4.44 3.98 7.95
C ALA A 119 4.13 3.47 9.35
N LEU A 120 2.97 2.86 9.54
CA LEU A 120 2.44 2.39 10.82
C LEU A 120 2.19 0.88 10.76
N ASP A 121 2.87 0.15 11.60
CA ASP A 121 2.76 -1.31 11.69
C ASP A 121 1.44 -1.73 12.35
N THR A 122 0.63 -2.53 11.66
CA THR A 122 -0.63 -3.06 12.18
C THR A 122 -0.62 -4.59 12.37
N LEU A 123 0.49 -5.26 12.04
CA LEU A 123 0.61 -6.71 12.09
C LEU A 123 0.39 -7.26 13.51
N ILE A 124 -0.42 -8.32 13.60
CA ILE A 124 -0.49 -9.25 14.73
C ILE A 124 0.05 -10.61 14.23
N PRO A 125 1.13 -11.14 14.79
CA PRO A 125 1.70 -12.39 14.29
C PRO A 125 0.65 -13.52 14.22
N MET A 126 0.60 -14.21 13.07
CA MET A 126 -0.28 -15.35 12.79
C MET A 126 -1.79 -15.04 12.83
N GLN A 127 -2.20 -13.79 12.68
CA GLN A 127 -3.61 -13.39 12.62
C GLN A 127 -3.89 -12.57 11.36
N GLY A 128 -5.05 -12.75 10.75
CA GLY A 128 -5.48 -11.99 9.58
C GLY A 128 -5.88 -10.55 9.88
N GLY A 129 -6.32 -10.24 11.12
CA GLY A 129 -6.69 -8.89 11.53
C GLY A 129 -5.51 -8.05 12.01
N GLY A 130 -5.69 -6.72 12.01
CA GLY A 130 -4.70 -5.76 12.48
C GLY A 130 -4.97 -5.21 13.87
N HIS A 131 -3.94 -4.65 14.50
CA HIS A 131 -4.08 -3.98 15.79
C HIS A 131 -3.18 -2.74 15.90
N LEU A 132 -3.70 -1.67 16.47
CA LEU A 132 -2.94 -0.51 16.91
C LEU A 132 -3.06 -0.37 18.43
N CYS A 133 -2.01 -0.80 19.14
CA CYS A 133 -1.91 -0.60 20.59
C CYS A 133 -1.54 0.86 20.94
N ALA A 134 -1.74 1.24 22.22
CA ALA A 134 -1.41 2.57 22.72
C ALA A 134 0.02 3.00 22.36
N GLN A 135 1.00 2.10 22.48
CA GLN A 135 2.40 2.39 22.18
C GLN A 135 2.60 2.82 20.70
N ARG A 136 1.96 2.14 19.74
CA ARG A 136 2.04 2.51 18.31
C ARG A 136 1.34 3.83 18.03
N LEU A 137 0.18 4.08 18.67
CA LEU A 137 -0.56 5.33 18.55
C LEU A 137 0.19 6.52 19.17
N ASP A 138 0.79 6.34 20.34
CA ASP A 138 1.61 7.36 20.98
C ASP A 138 2.85 7.72 20.15
N TRP A 139 3.46 6.72 19.51
CA TRP A 139 4.55 6.98 18.57
C TRP A 139 4.08 7.80 17.37
N LEU A 140 2.94 7.43 16.76
CA LEU A 140 2.38 8.17 15.64
C LEU A 140 2.10 9.63 16.01
N ASP A 141 1.44 9.86 17.16
CA ASP A 141 1.09 11.20 17.63
C ASP A 141 2.35 12.08 17.80
N ARG A 142 3.38 11.57 18.48
CA ARG A 142 4.67 12.27 18.63
C ARG A 142 5.38 12.49 17.28
N THR A 143 5.33 11.50 16.40
CA THR A 143 5.93 11.58 15.08
C THR A 143 5.27 12.65 14.21
N LEU A 144 3.94 12.73 14.23
CA LEU A 144 3.20 13.77 13.50
C LEU A 144 3.43 15.16 14.13
N ALA A 145 3.44 15.25 15.47
CA ALA A 145 3.69 16.50 16.19
C ALA A 145 5.10 17.07 15.95
N SER A 146 6.10 16.22 15.64
CA SER A 146 7.49 16.67 15.43
C SER A 146 7.68 17.52 14.16
N VAL A 147 6.79 17.41 13.16
CA VAL A 147 6.84 18.15 11.90
C VAL A 147 5.42 18.56 11.49
N PRO A 148 4.80 19.54 12.20
CA PRO A 148 3.38 19.85 12.07
C PRO A 148 2.99 20.52 10.75
N ASP A 149 3.94 21.16 10.08
CA ASP A 149 3.66 21.96 8.87
C ASP A 149 3.93 21.20 7.57
N LYS A 150 4.39 19.94 7.65
CA LYS A 150 4.74 19.17 6.46
C LYS A 150 3.60 18.26 6.03
N PRO A 151 3.10 18.39 4.78
CA PRO A 151 2.07 17.50 4.27
C PRO A 151 2.50 16.05 4.42
N THR A 152 1.64 15.22 5.00
CA THR A 152 1.98 13.87 5.42
C THR A 152 0.96 12.85 4.92
N VAL A 153 1.46 11.72 4.41
CA VAL A 153 0.68 10.49 4.20
C VAL A 153 0.99 9.53 5.34
N VAL A 154 -0.06 9.01 5.98
CA VAL A 154 0.04 7.90 6.94
C VAL A 154 -0.31 6.60 6.21
N ALA A 155 0.63 5.67 6.15
CA ALA A 155 0.46 4.37 5.51
C ALA A 155 0.34 3.26 6.56
N LEU A 156 -0.61 2.37 6.37
CA LEU A 156 -0.81 1.17 7.18
C LEU A 156 -1.32 0.03 6.29
N HIS A 157 -1.26 -1.22 6.76
CA HIS A 157 -1.78 -2.31 5.94
C HIS A 157 -3.30 -2.45 6.06
N HIS A 158 -3.82 -2.64 7.27
CA HIS A 158 -5.25 -2.81 7.51
C HIS A 158 -5.99 -1.46 7.50
N PRO A 159 -7.04 -1.26 6.67
CA PRO A 159 -7.76 0.00 6.59
C PRO A 159 -8.51 0.32 7.90
N PRO A 160 -8.57 1.60 8.31
CA PRO A 160 -9.20 2.00 9.57
C PRO A 160 -10.71 2.24 9.44
N PHE A 161 -11.39 1.53 8.55
CA PHE A 161 -12.83 1.70 8.30
C PHE A 161 -13.50 0.40 7.87
N VAL A 162 -14.80 0.33 8.09
CA VAL A 162 -15.66 -0.77 7.63
C VAL A 162 -15.88 -0.62 6.13
N THR A 163 -15.68 -1.72 5.39
CA THR A 163 -15.73 -1.75 3.93
C THR A 163 -17.09 -2.20 3.37
N GLY A 164 -17.86 -2.91 4.17
CA GLY A 164 -19.09 -3.60 3.78
C GLY A 164 -18.84 -5.00 3.19
N ILE A 165 -17.58 -5.38 2.97
CA ILE A 165 -17.21 -6.73 2.52
C ILE A 165 -17.04 -7.59 3.78
N GLY A 166 -18.09 -8.36 4.15
CA GLY A 166 -18.23 -8.93 5.47
C GLY A 166 -17.09 -9.83 5.94
N HIS A 167 -16.48 -10.63 5.07
CA HIS A 167 -15.34 -11.46 5.45
C HIS A 167 -14.08 -10.64 5.74
N MET A 168 -13.84 -9.55 5.02
CA MET A 168 -12.72 -8.64 5.27
C MET A 168 -12.95 -7.80 6.53
N ASP A 169 -14.19 -7.38 6.78
CA ASP A 169 -14.54 -6.64 8.00
C ASP A 169 -14.40 -7.50 9.28
N ARG A 170 -14.42 -8.84 9.17
CA ARG A 170 -14.13 -9.76 10.31
C ARG A 170 -12.64 -9.77 10.68
N ILE A 171 -11.76 -9.41 9.77
CA ILE A 171 -10.30 -9.31 9.96
C ILE A 171 -9.83 -7.85 9.87
N ALA A 172 -10.66 -6.93 10.35
CA ALA A 172 -10.41 -5.49 10.32
C ALA A 172 -9.32 -5.04 11.31
N LEU A 173 -9.02 -3.75 11.27
CA LEU A 173 -8.11 -3.08 12.20
C LEU A 173 -8.80 -2.83 13.55
N SER A 174 -8.30 -3.44 14.61
CA SER A 174 -8.62 -3.03 15.98
C SER A 174 -7.77 -1.82 16.41
N GLY A 175 -8.39 -0.85 17.11
CA GLY A 175 -7.74 0.42 17.48
C GLY A 175 -7.93 1.54 16.44
N ALA A 176 -8.81 1.36 15.46
CA ALA A 176 -9.13 2.37 14.45
C ALA A 176 -9.66 3.68 15.05
N ASP A 177 -10.46 3.63 16.13
CA ASP A 177 -10.95 4.83 16.83
C ASP A 177 -9.80 5.63 17.46
N GLY A 178 -8.79 4.95 18.03
CA GLY A 178 -7.59 5.60 18.52
C GLY A 178 -6.79 6.27 17.42
N LEU A 179 -6.67 5.60 16.26
CA LEU A 179 -6.05 6.21 15.08
C LEU A 179 -6.82 7.46 14.62
N ALA A 180 -8.15 7.38 14.56
CA ALA A 180 -8.98 8.52 14.19
C ALA A 180 -8.77 9.73 15.13
N GLN A 181 -8.67 9.48 16.44
CA GLN A 181 -8.38 10.52 17.43
C GLN A 181 -6.99 11.15 17.22
N VAL A 182 -5.97 10.36 16.89
CA VAL A 182 -4.64 10.88 16.55
C VAL A 182 -4.72 11.73 15.29
N ILE A 183 -5.22 11.19 14.18
CA ILE A 183 -5.28 11.88 12.88
C ILE A 183 -6.03 13.21 12.98
N ALA A 184 -7.15 13.24 13.70
CA ALA A 184 -7.96 14.46 13.87
C ALA A 184 -7.21 15.64 14.52
N ARG A 185 -6.13 15.39 15.28
CA ARG A 185 -5.27 16.42 15.88
C ARG A 185 -4.18 16.94 14.94
N HIS A 186 -3.97 16.27 13.79
CA HIS A 186 -2.87 16.54 12.89
C HIS A 186 -3.36 16.90 11.49
N PRO A 187 -3.79 18.18 11.27
CA PRO A 187 -4.39 18.61 10.00
C PRO A 187 -3.43 18.53 8.79
N GLN A 188 -2.13 18.40 9.00
CA GLN A 188 -1.14 18.16 7.95
C GLN A 188 -1.23 16.75 7.34
N VAL A 189 -2.04 15.84 7.90
CA VAL A 189 -2.26 14.51 7.32
C VAL A 189 -3.22 14.63 6.13
N GLU A 190 -2.65 14.59 4.94
CA GLU A 190 -3.38 14.71 3.67
C GLU A 190 -4.21 13.46 3.35
N ARG A 191 -3.73 12.29 3.77
CA ARG A 191 -4.39 11.01 3.53
C ARG A 191 -3.86 9.89 4.42
N VAL A 192 -4.76 8.97 4.74
CA VAL A 192 -4.41 7.63 5.26
C VAL A 192 -4.53 6.64 4.10
N ILE A 193 -3.45 5.90 3.78
CA ILE A 193 -3.44 4.92 2.69
C ILE A 193 -3.24 3.51 3.26
N ALA A 194 -3.93 2.53 2.68
CA ALA A 194 -3.89 1.15 3.17
C ALA A 194 -3.89 0.13 2.02
N GLY A 195 -3.63 -1.13 2.37
CA GLY A 195 -3.76 -2.32 1.53
C GLY A 195 -4.91 -3.21 1.97
N HIS A 196 -4.63 -4.53 2.07
CA HIS A 196 -5.46 -5.58 2.65
C HIS A 196 -6.73 -5.93 1.86
N LEU A 197 -7.38 -4.97 1.24
CA LEU A 197 -8.64 -5.14 0.50
C LEU A 197 -8.42 -5.49 -0.98
N HIS A 198 -7.19 -5.35 -1.48
CA HIS A 198 -6.86 -5.51 -2.89
C HIS A 198 -7.75 -4.70 -3.84
N ARG A 199 -8.51 -3.73 -3.35
CA ARG A 199 -9.50 -2.93 -4.10
C ARG A 199 -9.35 -1.46 -3.76
N PRO A 200 -9.59 -0.53 -4.71
CA PRO A 200 -9.64 0.89 -4.42
C PRO A 200 -10.97 1.25 -3.74
N ILE A 201 -10.91 1.52 -2.45
CA ILE A 201 -12.03 2.01 -1.64
C ILE A 201 -11.61 3.35 -1.04
N THR A 202 -12.54 4.31 -0.93
CA THR A 202 -12.24 5.62 -0.35
C THR A 202 -13.37 6.03 0.59
N VAL A 203 -12.99 6.56 1.75
CA VAL A 203 -13.93 7.04 2.78
C VAL A 203 -13.42 8.33 3.42
N ARG A 204 -14.33 9.17 3.92
CA ARG A 204 -13.95 10.28 4.81
C ARG A 204 -13.52 9.71 6.17
N PHE A 205 -12.34 10.09 6.66
CA PHE A 205 -11.77 9.59 7.90
C PHE A 205 -11.07 10.71 8.68
N ALA A 206 -11.53 10.98 9.91
CA ALA A 206 -10.87 11.85 10.89
C ALA A 206 -10.43 13.23 10.35
N GLY A 207 -11.22 13.85 9.49
CA GLY A 207 -10.92 15.17 8.90
C GLY A 207 -10.20 15.13 7.55
N THR A 208 -9.68 13.96 7.15
CA THR A 208 -9.06 13.70 5.85
C THR A 208 -9.78 12.57 5.10
N LEU A 209 -9.11 11.91 4.18
CA LEU A 209 -9.58 10.71 3.48
C LEU A 209 -8.73 9.50 3.88
N ALA A 210 -9.38 8.33 3.98
CA ALA A 210 -8.68 7.05 3.99
C ALA A 210 -9.00 6.27 2.71
N SER A 211 -8.01 5.59 2.14
CA SER A 211 -8.19 4.79 0.91
C SER A 211 -7.38 3.51 0.94
N THR A 212 -7.86 2.49 0.20
CA THR A 212 -7.13 1.25 -0.05
C THR A 212 -6.64 1.20 -1.49
N CYS A 213 -5.58 0.41 -1.71
CA CYS A 213 -4.94 0.19 -3.00
C CYS A 213 -5.43 -1.11 -3.65
N PRO A 214 -5.59 -1.18 -4.99
CA PRO A 214 -5.76 -2.45 -5.66
C PRO A 214 -4.46 -3.27 -5.61
N SER A 215 -4.57 -4.60 -5.64
CA SER A 215 -3.41 -5.48 -5.79
C SER A 215 -2.93 -5.51 -7.24
N PRO A 216 -1.62 -5.67 -7.48
CA PRO A 216 -1.10 -5.95 -8.81
C PRO A 216 -1.43 -7.37 -9.30
N ALA A 217 -2.08 -8.20 -8.47
CA ALA A 217 -2.41 -9.59 -8.78
C ALA A 217 -3.93 -9.83 -8.80
N HIS A 218 -4.51 -10.28 -7.72
CA HIS A 218 -5.95 -10.58 -7.62
C HIS A 218 -6.64 -9.58 -6.69
N GLN A 219 -7.95 -9.46 -6.84
CA GLN A 219 -8.79 -8.55 -6.05
C GLN A 219 -9.71 -9.36 -5.11
N VAL A 220 -10.01 -8.85 -3.94
CA VAL A 220 -11.14 -9.38 -3.13
C VAL A 220 -12.43 -9.15 -3.93
N ALA A 221 -13.29 -10.14 -4.07
CA ALA A 221 -14.54 -10.00 -4.81
C ALA A 221 -15.44 -8.93 -4.16
N LEU A 222 -15.98 -8.02 -4.98
CA LEU A 222 -16.92 -7.00 -4.49
C LEU A 222 -18.29 -7.61 -4.28
N ASP A 223 -18.56 -8.02 -3.06
CA ASP A 223 -19.86 -8.50 -2.62
C ASP A 223 -20.12 -7.96 -1.20
N ILE A 224 -21.13 -7.10 -1.07
CA ILE A 224 -21.56 -6.49 0.20
C ILE A 224 -22.80 -7.15 0.79
N ALA A 225 -23.19 -8.33 0.30
CA ALA A 225 -24.25 -9.11 0.94
C ALA A 225 -23.79 -9.61 2.32
N LEU A 226 -24.72 -9.68 3.29
CA LEU A 226 -24.38 -10.07 4.66
C LEU A 226 -23.83 -11.50 4.76
N ASP A 227 -24.22 -12.37 3.83
CA ASP A 227 -23.83 -13.77 3.72
C ASP A 227 -22.87 -14.05 2.56
N ALA A 228 -22.24 -12.98 2.03
CA ALA A 228 -21.26 -13.09 0.95
C ALA A 228 -20.12 -14.07 1.31
N ALA A 229 -19.79 -14.95 0.36
CA ALA A 229 -18.70 -15.89 0.50
C ALA A 229 -17.32 -15.19 0.40
N ASP A 230 -16.33 -15.80 1.02
CA ASP A 230 -14.94 -15.34 0.98
C ASP A 230 -14.33 -15.68 -0.39
N ASN A 231 -14.44 -14.76 -1.35
CA ASN A 231 -14.02 -14.97 -2.72
C ASN A 231 -13.01 -13.92 -3.18
N TYR A 232 -12.15 -14.31 -4.12
CA TYR A 232 -11.33 -13.40 -4.92
C TYR A 232 -11.72 -13.48 -6.40
N ILE A 233 -11.31 -12.45 -7.16
CA ILE A 233 -11.58 -12.33 -8.58
C ILE A 233 -10.35 -11.78 -9.31
N LEU A 234 -10.16 -12.19 -10.57
CA LEU A 234 -9.09 -11.67 -11.42
C LEU A 234 -9.59 -10.46 -12.22
N GLU A 235 -10.06 -9.44 -11.50
CA GLU A 235 -10.29 -8.11 -12.07
C GLU A 235 -8.95 -7.47 -12.47
N PRO A 236 -8.94 -6.42 -13.31
CA PRO A 236 -7.70 -5.80 -13.74
C PRO A 236 -6.79 -5.44 -12.56
N PRO A 237 -5.53 -5.88 -12.57
CA PRO A 237 -4.57 -5.54 -11.53
C PRO A 237 -4.21 -4.05 -11.59
N GLY A 238 -3.75 -3.48 -10.48
CA GLY A 238 -3.47 -2.07 -10.43
C GLY A 238 -2.55 -1.62 -9.31
N PHE A 239 -2.31 -0.32 -9.29
CA PHE A 239 -1.58 0.41 -8.25
C PHE A 239 -2.13 1.83 -8.15
N GLN A 240 -1.68 2.63 -7.18
CA GLN A 240 -2.10 4.03 -7.06
C GLN A 240 -0.92 4.99 -7.18
N LEU A 241 -1.18 6.18 -7.77
CA LEU A 241 -0.28 7.31 -7.80
C LEU A 241 -0.88 8.44 -6.98
N HIS A 242 -0.19 8.84 -5.94
CA HIS A 242 -0.55 9.96 -5.08
C HIS A 242 0.30 11.16 -5.46
N TRP A 243 -0.29 12.10 -6.17
CA TRP A 243 0.38 13.31 -6.63
C TRP A 243 0.13 14.47 -5.66
N TRP A 244 1.18 14.88 -4.95
CA TRP A 244 1.21 16.11 -4.21
C TRP A 244 1.55 17.27 -5.15
N ASN A 245 0.59 18.16 -5.40
CA ASN A 245 0.75 19.28 -6.34
C ASN A 245 1.20 20.59 -5.66
N GLY A 246 1.48 20.56 -4.35
CA GLY A 246 1.84 21.72 -3.54
C GLY A 246 0.66 22.32 -2.74
N ALA A 247 -0.57 21.86 -2.99
CA ALA A 247 -1.77 22.33 -2.31
C ALA A 247 -2.72 21.21 -1.89
N ALA A 248 -2.72 20.08 -2.62
CA ALA A 248 -3.59 18.94 -2.36
C ALA A 248 -2.95 17.65 -2.83
N LEU A 249 -3.35 16.53 -2.23
CA LEU A 249 -2.96 15.18 -2.64
C LEU A 249 -4.03 14.57 -3.56
N VAL A 250 -3.69 14.45 -4.84
CA VAL A 250 -4.55 13.83 -5.86
C VAL A 250 -4.15 12.37 -6.02
N THR A 251 -5.12 11.45 -5.97
CA THR A 251 -4.87 10.02 -6.16
C THR A 251 -5.48 9.53 -7.47
N HIS A 252 -4.65 8.90 -8.28
CA HIS A 252 -5.06 8.17 -9.48
C HIS A 252 -4.89 6.67 -9.26
N THR A 253 -5.88 5.88 -9.65
CA THR A 253 -5.74 4.41 -9.76
C THR A 253 -5.32 4.08 -11.19
N ALA A 254 -4.18 3.41 -11.32
CA ALA A 254 -3.66 2.93 -12.58
C ALA A 254 -3.94 1.43 -12.73
N VAL A 255 -4.27 1.01 -13.95
CA VAL A 255 -4.49 -0.39 -14.30
C VAL A 255 -3.24 -0.93 -14.96
N VAL A 256 -2.75 -2.07 -14.49
CA VAL A 256 -1.62 -2.78 -15.10
C VAL A 256 -2.13 -3.61 -16.27
N GLY A 257 -1.60 -3.36 -17.47
CA GLY A 257 -2.00 -4.08 -18.68
C GLY A 257 -1.54 -3.38 -19.96
N ASN A 258 -1.77 -4.05 -21.07
CA ASN A 258 -1.48 -3.51 -22.38
C ASN A 258 -2.78 -2.98 -23.02
N PHE A 259 -2.87 -1.68 -23.17
CA PHE A 259 -4.04 -1.01 -23.75
C PHE A 259 -3.64 -0.29 -25.03
N ALA A 260 -4.51 -0.32 -26.02
CA ALA A 260 -4.30 0.42 -27.27
C ALA A 260 -4.34 1.93 -26.98
N GLY A 261 -3.42 2.68 -27.57
CA GLY A 261 -3.29 4.13 -27.37
C GLY A 261 -1.91 4.52 -26.84
N PRO A 262 -1.75 5.78 -26.34
CA PRO A 262 -2.78 6.82 -26.28
C PRO A 262 -3.17 7.36 -27.66
N TYR A 263 -4.45 7.69 -27.84
CA TYR A 263 -4.96 8.34 -29.05
C TYR A 263 -5.22 9.83 -28.76
N PRO A 264 -4.90 10.73 -29.71
CA PRO A 264 -5.17 12.15 -29.52
C PRO A 264 -6.67 12.43 -29.63
N PHE A 265 -7.19 13.29 -28.78
CA PHE A 265 -8.56 13.82 -28.93
C PHE A 265 -8.65 14.90 -30.03
N ARG A 266 -7.50 15.48 -30.42
CA ARG A 266 -7.43 16.59 -31.35
C ARG A 266 -6.30 16.41 -32.35
N VAL A 267 -6.56 16.80 -33.63
CA VAL A 267 -5.53 16.94 -34.66
C VAL A 267 -5.62 18.35 -35.24
N GLY A 268 -4.49 19.07 -35.31
CA GLY A 268 -4.45 20.46 -35.75
C GLY A 268 -5.31 21.42 -34.91
N GLY A 269 -5.49 21.13 -33.60
CA GLY A 269 -6.30 21.92 -32.66
C GLY A 269 -7.81 21.63 -32.69
N LYS A 270 -8.29 20.82 -33.64
CA LYS A 270 -9.72 20.44 -33.80
C LYS A 270 -9.98 19.05 -33.17
N LEU A 271 -11.14 18.88 -32.52
CA LEU A 271 -11.61 17.55 -32.13
C LEU A 271 -11.69 16.62 -33.33
N ILE A 272 -11.39 15.35 -33.10
CA ILE A 272 -11.58 14.28 -34.08
C ILE A 272 -13.01 13.77 -33.88
N ASP A 273 -13.82 13.79 -34.93
CA ASP A 273 -15.18 13.22 -34.97
C ASP A 273 -15.14 11.72 -35.25
#